data_a78d56c74b6538da41f74dd7f7b4c3ad
#
_entry.id   a78d56c74b6538da41f74dd7f7b4c3ad
#
_cell.length_a   1.000
_cell.length_b   1.000
_cell.length_c   1.000
_cell.angle_alpha   90.00
_cell.angle_beta   90.00
_cell.angle_gamma   90.00
#
_symmetry.space_group_name_H-M   'P 1'
#
loop_
_entity.id
_entity.type
_entity.pdbx_description
1 polymer ?
#
loop_
_entity_poly.entity_id
_entity_poly.type
_entity_poly.pdbx_seq_one_letter_code
_entity_poly.pdbx_strand_id
1 'polypeptide(L)'
;AINCGFSDRRDYLDTGRSLSTYEDLRKWFQEKMVNVCRAIRDQKEDQSNSAVKKAMLYIQENYSRDISLDDVSSQVNISPYYFSKIFKEETGENFIEYLTRVRIDKAKELLVDANVSVKEAGIQSGYSDPNYFSRIFKKQMDMTPSEYKARYGK
;
A
#
# COMPACT_ATOMS: atom_id res chain seq x y z
N ALA A 1 13.81 -12.08 -14.75
CA ALA A 1 14.69 -13.23 -14.50
C ALA A 1 15.20 -13.10 -13.07
N ILE A 2 14.95 -14.09 -12.21
CA ILE A 2 15.46 -14.14 -10.84
C ILE A 2 16.97 -14.32 -10.95
N ASN A 3 17.74 -13.29 -10.60
CA ASN A 3 19.19 -13.40 -10.53
C ASN A 3 19.55 -14.09 -9.19
N CYS A 4 19.37 -15.41 -9.14
CA CYS A 4 19.60 -16.24 -7.95
C CYS A 4 21.09 -16.47 -7.66
N GLY A 5 22.01 -15.66 -8.20
CA GLY A 5 23.45 -15.87 -8.07
C GLY A 5 23.96 -17.12 -8.82
N PHE A 6 23.15 -17.61 -9.75
CA PHE A 6 23.50 -18.71 -10.65
C PHE A 6 23.97 -18.12 -11.97
N SER A 7 25.19 -17.60 -11.99
CA SER A 7 25.61 -16.80 -13.14
C SER A 7 26.11 -17.59 -14.32
N ASP A 8 26.52 -18.85 -14.20
CA ASP A 8 26.81 -19.67 -15.38
C ASP A 8 26.93 -21.18 -15.02
N ARG A 9 26.61 -22.04 -16.00
CA ARG A 9 26.77 -23.51 -15.92
C ARG A 9 28.22 -23.92 -15.64
N ARG A 10 29.19 -23.07 -15.96
CA ARG A 10 30.63 -23.26 -15.71
C ARG A 10 30.98 -23.13 -14.22
N ASP A 11 30.36 -22.19 -13.49
CA ASP A 11 30.63 -21.99 -12.05
C ASP A 11 30.29 -23.23 -11.22
N TYR A 12 29.30 -24.02 -11.65
CA TYR A 12 28.96 -25.28 -10.94
C TYR A 12 30.01 -26.38 -11.13
N LEU A 13 30.55 -26.49 -12.35
CA LEU A 13 31.55 -27.51 -12.65
C LEU A 13 32.87 -27.23 -11.95
N ASP A 14 33.25 -25.94 -11.89
CA ASP A 14 34.48 -25.52 -11.21
C ASP A 14 34.34 -25.61 -9.68
N THR A 15 33.20 -25.22 -9.14
CA THR A 15 32.91 -25.39 -7.71
C THR A 15 32.82 -26.85 -7.32
N GLY A 16 32.16 -27.69 -8.14
CA GLY A 16 32.07 -29.14 -7.90
C GLY A 16 33.44 -29.84 -7.88
N ARG A 17 34.43 -29.32 -8.62
CA ARG A 17 35.80 -29.81 -8.60
C ARG A 17 36.61 -29.38 -7.36
N SER A 18 36.23 -28.31 -6.72
CA SER A 18 36.89 -27.79 -5.50
C SER A 18 36.33 -28.41 -4.22
N LEU A 19 35.14 -29.05 -4.25
CA LEU A 19 34.53 -29.70 -3.11
C LEU A 19 35.09 -31.11 -2.95
N SER A 20 35.96 -31.29 -1.97
CA SER A 20 36.67 -32.57 -1.78
C SER A 20 36.05 -33.47 -0.71
N THR A 21 35.16 -32.95 0.13
CA THR A 21 34.51 -33.71 1.20
C THR A 21 32.99 -33.58 1.18
N TYR A 22 32.29 -34.55 1.80
CA TYR A 22 30.85 -34.49 2.01
C TYR A 22 30.42 -33.22 2.80
N GLU A 23 31.24 -32.84 3.79
CA GLU A 23 30.98 -31.65 4.61
C GLU A 23 31.07 -30.35 3.78
N ASP A 24 32.01 -30.24 2.85
CA ASP A 24 32.12 -29.08 1.95
C ASP A 24 30.89 -28.98 1.03
N LEU A 25 30.46 -30.11 0.45
CA LEU A 25 29.26 -30.18 -0.38
C LEU A 25 28.00 -29.77 0.40
N ARG A 26 27.87 -30.26 1.65
CA ARG A 26 26.75 -29.92 2.52
C ARG A 26 26.69 -28.43 2.83
N LYS A 27 27.82 -27.83 3.22
CA LYS A 27 27.93 -26.39 3.50
C LYS A 27 27.59 -25.57 2.28
N TRP A 28 28.19 -25.90 1.14
CA TRP A 28 27.94 -25.21 -0.12
C TRP A 28 26.45 -25.24 -0.50
N PHE A 29 25.80 -26.41 -0.39
CA PHE A 29 24.38 -26.55 -0.67
C PHE A 29 23.51 -25.72 0.27
N GLN A 30 23.81 -25.74 1.58
CA GLN A 30 23.10 -24.93 2.57
C GLN A 30 23.23 -23.42 2.27
N GLU A 31 24.42 -22.94 1.96
CA GLU A 31 24.65 -21.53 1.59
C GLU A 31 23.87 -21.14 0.32
N LYS A 32 23.88 -21.99 -0.70
CA LYS A 32 23.11 -21.74 -1.93
C LYS A 32 21.59 -21.72 -1.67
N MET A 33 21.08 -22.64 -0.87
CA MET A 33 19.64 -22.65 -0.50
C MET A 33 19.25 -21.39 0.28
N VAL A 34 20.06 -20.96 1.24
CA VAL A 34 19.82 -19.72 2.00
C VAL A 34 19.81 -18.51 1.06
N ASN A 35 20.74 -18.44 0.12
CA ASN A 35 20.82 -17.33 -0.84
C ASN A 35 19.59 -17.30 -1.78
N VAL A 36 19.14 -18.45 -2.27
CA VAL A 36 17.91 -18.57 -3.10
C VAL A 36 16.69 -18.13 -2.30
N CYS A 37 16.53 -18.62 -1.07
CA CYS A 37 15.40 -18.23 -0.21
C CYS A 37 15.41 -16.71 0.08
N ARG A 38 16.60 -16.13 0.29
CA ARG A 38 16.75 -14.67 0.48
C ARG A 38 16.36 -13.91 -0.77
N ALA A 39 16.87 -14.27 -1.94
CA ALA A 39 16.54 -13.63 -3.20
C ALA A 39 15.04 -13.68 -3.53
N ILE A 40 14.37 -14.81 -3.25
CA ILE A 40 12.92 -14.94 -3.43
C ILE A 40 12.16 -14.01 -2.47
N ARG A 41 12.60 -13.90 -1.23
CA ARG A 41 11.98 -12.99 -0.24
C ARG A 41 12.13 -11.54 -0.66
N ASP A 42 13.35 -11.11 -0.99
CA ASP A 42 13.65 -9.74 -1.41
C ASP A 42 12.83 -9.34 -2.65
N GLN A 43 12.70 -10.25 -3.62
CA GLN A 43 11.86 -10.02 -4.78
C GLN A 43 10.36 -9.89 -4.44
N LYS A 44 9.86 -10.68 -3.48
CA LYS A 44 8.47 -10.56 -3.02
C LYS A 44 8.23 -9.24 -2.28
N GLU A 45 9.18 -8.81 -1.45
CA GLU A 45 9.10 -7.52 -0.74
C GLU A 45 9.09 -6.36 -1.74
N ASP A 46 9.95 -6.36 -2.75
CA ASP A 46 9.98 -5.34 -3.80
C ASP A 46 8.66 -5.29 -4.60
N GLN A 47 8.10 -6.45 -4.94
CA GLN A 47 6.81 -6.53 -5.64
C GLN A 47 5.65 -6.04 -4.75
N SER A 48 5.63 -6.41 -3.47
CA SER A 48 4.65 -5.94 -2.48
C SER A 48 4.68 -4.42 -2.36
N ASN A 49 5.86 -3.86 -2.12
CA ASN A 49 6.08 -2.42 -2.00
C ASN A 49 5.64 -1.66 -3.25
N SER A 50 5.95 -2.18 -4.44
CA SER A 50 5.52 -1.61 -5.71
C SER A 50 4.00 -1.65 -5.87
N ALA A 51 3.35 -2.75 -5.48
CA ALA A 51 1.90 -2.91 -5.56
C ALA A 51 1.18 -1.96 -4.59
N VAL A 52 1.65 -1.84 -3.34
CA VAL A 52 1.08 -0.91 -2.36
C VAL A 52 1.22 0.54 -2.81
N LYS A 53 2.38 0.94 -3.32
CA LYS A 53 2.58 2.31 -3.86
C LYS A 53 1.61 2.61 -5.01
N LYS A 54 1.43 1.68 -5.95
CA LYS A 54 0.45 1.84 -7.05
C LYS A 54 -0.98 1.95 -6.53
N ALA A 55 -1.34 1.13 -5.53
CA ALA A 55 -2.64 1.19 -4.89
C ALA A 55 -2.90 2.52 -4.21
N MET A 56 -1.92 3.06 -3.49
CA MET A 56 -2.02 4.39 -2.85
C MET A 56 -2.25 5.49 -3.88
N LEU A 57 -1.54 5.49 -5.00
CA LEU A 57 -1.75 6.43 -6.10
C LEU A 57 -3.17 6.30 -6.69
N TYR A 58 -3.60 5.08 -6.97
CA TYR A 58 -4.96 4.84 -7.46
C TYR A 58 -6.04 5.35 -6.51
N ILE A 59 -5.87 5.13 -5.19
CA ILE A 59 -6.79 5.65 -4.17
C ILE A 59 -6.79 7.17 -4.17
N GLN A 60 -5.62 7.82 -4.24
CA GLN A 60 -5.49 9.28 -4.28
C GLN A 60 -6.10 9.92 -5.53
N GLU A 61 -6.11 9.23 -6.65
CA GLU A 61 -6.74 9.70 -7.90
C GLU A 61 -8.25 9.44 -7.95
N ASN A 62 -8.74 8.43 -7.21
CA ASN A 62 -10.12 7.97 -7.30
C ASN A 62 -10.92 8.07 -5.99
N TYR A 63 -10.38 8.69 -4.93
CA TYR A 63 -11.01 8.77 -3.60
C TYR A 63 -12.44 9.32 -3.61
N SER A 64 -12.77 10.21 -4.53
CA SER A 64 -14.11 10.82 -4.63
C SER A 64 -15.18 9.86 -5.17
N ARG A 65 -14.78 8.74 -5.76
CA ARG A 65 -15.68 7.70 -6.29
C ARG A 65 -15.91 6.63 -5.23
N ASP A 66 -16.95 5.83 -5.46
CA ASP A 66 -17.16 4.62 -4.65
C ASP A 66 -16.21 3.52 -5.11
N ILE A 67 -15.04 3.45 -4.44
CA ILE A 67 -14.01 2.43 -4.72
C ILE A 67 -13.99 1.40 -3.60
N SER A 68 -13.94 0.13 -4.00
CA SER A 68 -13.86 -1.02 -3.09
C SER A 68 -12.44 -1.58 -2.98
N LEU A 69 -12.24 -2.44 -1.99
CA LEU A 69 -11.01 -3.23 -1.85
C LEU A 69 -10.75 -4.08 -3.11
N ASP A 70 -11.82 -4.64 -3.70
CA ASP A 70 -11.73 -5.47 -4.91
C ASP A 70 -11.27 -4.66 -6.12
N ASP A 71 -11.77 -3.42 -6.28
CA ASP A 71 -11.33 -2.53 -7.35
C ASP A 71 -9.83 -2.24 -7.25
N VAL A 72 -9.36 -1.85 -6.06
CA VAL A 72 -7.95 -1.50 -5.84
C VAL A 72 -7.04 -2.72 -6.02
N SER A 73 -7.41 -3.87 -5.46
CA SER A 73 -6.61 -5.09 -5.57
C SER A 73 -6.50 -5.57 -7.02
N SER A 74 -7.57 -5.42 -7.81
CA SER A 74 -7.61 -5.73 -9.24
C SER A 74 -6.65 -4.83 -10.04
N GLN A 75 -6.56 -3.54 -9.71
CA GLN A 75 -5.63 -2.60 -10.36
C GLN A 75 -4.16 -2.99 -10.19
N VAL A 76 -3.83 -3.65 -9.10
CA VAL A 76 -2.47 -4.10 -8.82
C VAL A 76 -2.25 -5.59 -9.09
N ASN A 77 -3.24 -6.28 -9.66
CA ASN A 77 -3.24 -7.69 -10.06
C ASN A 77 -2.90 -8.66 -8.92
N ILE A 78 -3.47 -8.43 -7.75
CA ILE A 78 -3.33 -9.33 -6.59
C ILE A 78 -4.69 -9.62 -5.96
N SER A 79 -4.79 -10.73 -5.22
CA SER A 79 -6.05 -11.07 -4.55
C SER A 79 -6.40 -10.08 -3.45
N PRO A 80 -7.70 -9.78 -3.20
CA PRO A 80 -8.14 -8.88 -2.13
C PRO A 80 -7.60 -9.25 -0.76
N TYR A 81 -7.56 -10.55 -0.45
CA TYR A 81 -7.00 -11.06 0.81
C TYR A 81 -5.53 -10.70 0.97
N TYR A 82 -4.72 -10.99 -0.06
CA TYR A 82 -3.28 -10.68 -0.01
C TYR A 82 -3.02 -9.18 0.00
N PHE A 83 -3.78 -8.42 -0.80
CA PHE A 83 -3.73 -6.96 -0.80
C PHE A 83 -4.02 -6.38 0.59
N SER A 84 -5.11 -6.79 1.24
CA SER A 84 -5.47 -6.30 2.57
C SER A 84 -4.34 -6.51 3.58
N LYS A 85 -3.67 -7.68 3.51
CA LYS A 85 -2.55 -8.01 4.38
C LYS A 85 -1.35 -7.08 4.15
N ILE A 86 -0.82 -7.04 2.91
CA ILE A 86 0.38 -6.25 2.59
C ILE A 86 0.14 -4.75 2.73
N PHE A 87 -1.07 -4.28 2.39
CA PHE A 87 -1.42 -2.87 2.53
C PHE A 87 -1.36 -2.42 3.99
N LYS A 88 -1.90 -3.24 4.91
CA LYS A 88 -1.84 -2.95 6.35
C LYS A 88 -0.41 -3.07 6.90
N GLU A 89 0.38 -4.04 6.45
CA GLU A 89 1.78 -4.21 6.85
C GLU A 89 2.63 -2.99 6.44
N GLU A 90 2.42 -2.45 5.23
CA GLU A 90 3.21 -1.34 4.68
C GLU A 90 2.73 0.05 5.15
N THR A 91 1.41 0.25 5.31
CA THR A 91 0.85 1.57 5.64
C THR A 91 0.52 1.73 7.12
N GLY A 92 0.44 0.64 7.87
CA GLY A 92 0.00 0.61 9.27
C GLY A 92 -1.52 0.69 9.47
N GLU A 93 -2.30 0.92 8.42
CA GLU A 93 -3.74 1.08 8.44
C GLU A 93 -4.43 0.21 7.39
N ASN A 94 -5.70 -0.16 7.61
CA ASN A 94 -6.44 -0.90 6.60
C ASN A 94 -6.92 0.02 5.47
N PHE A 95 -7.37 -0.57 4.34
CA PHE A 95 -7.84 0.17 3.16
C PHE A 95 -8.92 1.22 3.48
N ILE A 96 -9.91 0.86 4.31
CA ILE A 96 -11.02 1.77 4.65
C ILE A 96 -10.53 2.95 5.52
N GLU A 97 -9.63 2.69 6.46
CA GLU A 97 -8.99 3.72 7.27
C GLU A 97 -8.18 4.69 6.41
N TYR A 98 -7.37 4.14 5.50
CA TYR A 98 -6.58 4.93 4.56
C TYR A 98 -7.46 5.80 3.64
N LEU A 99 -8.47 5.20 2.99
CA LEU A 99 -9.42 5.93 2.13
C LEU A 99 -10.16 7.02 2.91
N THR A 100 -10.60 6.71 4.14
CA THR A 100 -11.25 7.69 5.02
C THR A 100 -10.32 8.86 5.30
N ARG A 101 -9.07 8.60 5.64
CA ARG A 101 -8.06 9.64 5.90
C ARG A 101 -7.83 10.52 4.67
N VAL A 102 -7.64 9.92 3.50
CA VAL A 102 -7.47 10.67 2.23
C VAL A 102 -8.67 11.58 1.96
N ARG A 103 -9.89 11.06 2.14
CA ARG A 103 -11.14 11.84 1.96
C ARG A 103 -11.25 12.99 2.96
N ILE A 104 -10.92 12.75 4.23
CA ILE A 104 -10.97 13.79 5.27
C ILE A 104 -9.90 14.87 5.03
N ASP A 105 -8.68 14.48 4.63
CA ASP A 105 -7.65 15.45 4.31
C ASP A 105 -8.08 16.33 3.13
N LYS A 106 -8.72 15.75 2.11
CA LYS A 106 -9.29 16.54 1.00
C LYS A 106 -10.44 17.44 1.42
N ALA A 107 -11.31 16.96 2.31
CA ALA A 107 -12.38 17.79 2.88
C ALA A 107 -11.82 19.00 3.64
N LYS A 108 -10.74 18.84 4.40
CA LYS A 108 -10.06 19.94 5.10
C LYS A 108 -9.57 20.99 4.14
N GLU A 109 -8.92 20.57 3.04
CA GLU A 109 -8.47 21.51 1.99
C GLU A 109 -9.63 22.32 1.41
N LEU A 110 -10.74 21.65 1.08
CA LEU A 110 -11.93 22.28 0.51
C LEU A 110 -12.63 23.22 1.51
N LEU A 111 -12.68 22.86 2.79
CA LEU A 111 -13.33 23.68 3.83
C LEU A 111 -12.59 24.98 4.15
N VAL A 112 -11.32 25.09 3.78
CA VAL A 112 -10.55 26.35 3.92
C VAL A 112 -11.01 27.40 2.91
N ASP A 113 -11.54 27.00 1.74
CA ASP A 113 -12.10 27.92 0.77
C ASP A 113 -13.48 28.43 1.23
N ALA A 114 -13.61 29.76 1.36
CA ALA A 114 -14.85 30.40 1.77
C ALA A 114 -16.03 30.09 0.84
N ASN A 115 -15.76 29.91 -0.47
CA ASN A 115 -16.78 29.69 -1.48
C ASN A 115 -17.33 28.25 -1.48
N VAL A 116 -16.67 27.28 -0.85
CA VAL A 116 -17.08 25.89 -0.80
C VAL A 116 -17.94 25.65 0.44
N SER A 117 -19.19 25.27 0.27
CA SER A 117 -20.07 24.91 1.40
C SER A 117 -19.64 23.60 2.05
N VAL A 118 -20.03 23.37 3.31
CA VAL A 118 -19.78 22.09 4.02
C VAL A 118 -20.37 20.90 3.25
N LYS A 119 -21.54 21.07 2.63
CA LYS A 119 -22.18 20.05 1.82
C LYS A 119 -21.35 19.71 0.57
N GLU A 120 -20.89 20.73 -0.13
CA GLU A 120 -20.04 20.57 -1.33
C GLU A 120 -18.71 19.92 -0.99
N ALA A 121 -18.06 20.35 0.10
CA ALA A 121 -16.82 19.74 0.57
C ALA A 121 -17.01 18.23 0.85
N GLY A 122 -18.11 17.82 1.48
CA GLY A 122 -18.47 16.43 1.70
C GLY A 122 -18.62 15.66 0.38
N ILE A 123 -19.41 16.18 -0.57
CA ILE A 123 -19.65 15.54 -1.86
C ILE A 123 -18.34 15.39 -2.66
N GLN A 124 -17.56 16.47 -2.78
CA GLN A 124 -16.30 16.46 -3.52
C GLN A 124 -15.23 15.55 -2.87
N SER A 125 -15.36 15.32 -1.57
CA SER A 125 -14.50 14.37 -0.84
C SER A 125 -14.98 12.92 -0.90
N GLY A 126 -16.06 12.63 -1.64
CA GLY A 126 -16.56 11.28 -1.87
C GLY A 126 -17.60 10.79 -0.85
N TYR A 127 -18.28 11.71 -0.16
CA TYR A 127 -19.38 11.39 0.74
C TYR A 127 -20.72 11.83 0.17
N SER A 128 -21.56 10.88 -0.21
CA SER A 128 -22.90 11.16 -0.73
C SER A 128 -23.89 11.60 0.36
N ASP A 129 -23.70 11.14 1.61
CA ASP A 129 -24.54 11.50 2.77
C ASP A 129 -23.84 12.56 3.65
N PRO A 130 -24.38 13.79 3.73
CA PRO A 130 -23.81 14.87 4.57
C PRO A 130 -23.81 14.55 6.06
N ASN A 131 -24.77 13.77 6.56
CA ASN A 131 -24.83 13.39 7.96
C ASN A 131 -23.71 12.38 8.31
N TYR A 132 -23.53 11.41 7.42
CA TYR A 132 -22.44 10.46 7.54
C TYR A 132 -21.07 11.17 7.48
N PHE A 133 -20.89 12.08 6.51
CA PHE A 133 -19.70 12.92 6.39
C PHE A 133 -19.40 13.66 7.70
N SER A 134 -20.39 14.41 8.24
CA SER A 134 -20.22 15.20 9.45
C SER A 134 -19.80 14.35 10.65
N ARG A 135 -20.37 13.15 10.78
CA ARG A 135 -20.04 12.20 11.84
C ARG A 135 -18.61 11.65 11.69
N ILE A 136 -18.22 11.26 10.49
CA ILE A 136 -16.86 10.75 10.25
C ILE A 136 -15.83 11.86 10.43
N PHE A 137 -16.08 13.04 9.88
CA PHE A 137 -15.19 14.21 10.06
C PHE A 137 -14.99 14.55 11.54
N LYS A 138 -16.07 14.61 12.33
CA LYS A 138 -15.98 14.85 13.76
C LYS A 138 -15.19 13.77 14.49
N LYS A 139 -15.37 12.50 14.11
CA LYS A 139 -14.61 11.37 14.68
C LYS A 139 -13.10 11.49 14.43
N GLN A 140 -12.71 12.00 13.24
CA GLN A 140 -11.30 12.10 12.85
C GLN A 140 -10.62 13.39 13.34
N MET A 141 -11.39 14.47 13.47
CA MET A 141 -10.86 15.81 13.72
C MET A 141 -11.25 16.39 15.10
N ASP A 142 -12.03 15.66 15.90
CA ASP A 142 -12.61 16.09 17.19
C ASP A 142 -13.47 17.37 17.09
N MET A 143 -13.81 17.81 15.89
CA MET A 143 -14.67 18.96 15.61
C MET A 143 -15.51 18.73 14.36
N THR A 144 -16.66 19.39 14.27
CA THR A 144 -17.54 19.30 13.10
C THR A 144 -16.93 20.02 11.88
N PRO A 145 -17.34 19.66 10.63
CA PRO A 145 -16.93 20.39 9.43
C PRO A 145 -17.23 21.88 9.48
N SER A 146 -18.39 22.27 10.09
CA SER A 146 -18.78 23.68 10.26
C SER A 146 -17.87 24.43 11.21
N GLU A 147 -17.51 23.83 12.35
CA GLU A 147 -16.55 24.38 13.30
C GLU A 147 -15.16 24.50 12.68
N TYR A 148 -14.76 23.48 11.90
CA TYR A 148 -13.48 23.52 11.17
C TYR A 148 -13.45 24.68 10.17
N LYS A 149 -14.51 24.83 9.35
CA LYS A 149 -14.64 25.94 8.40
C LYS A 149 -14.64 27.30 9.10
N ALA A 150 -15.40 27.46 10.20
CA ALA A 150 -15.43 28.72 10.97
C ALA A 150 -14.06 29.11 11.54
N ARG A 151 -13.23 28.10 11.88
CA ARG A 151 -11.90 28.31 12.49
C ARG A 151 -10.79 28.56 11.45
N TYR A 152 -10.85 27.90 10.32
CA TYR A 152 -9.75 27.86 9.32
C TYR A 152 -10.14 28.37 7.92
N GLY A 153 -11.43 28.61 7.65
CA GLY A 153 -11.91 29.16 6.39
C GLY A 153 -11.42 30.61 6.15
N LYS A 154 -11.09 30.89 4.90
CA LYS A 154 -10.58 32.21 4.47
C LYS A 154 -11.48 32.78 3.39
#